data_69a6896aa181b713b696a0bc3c87cfbc
#
_entry.id   69a6896aa181b713b696a0bc3c87cfbc
#
_cell.length_a   1.000
_cell.length_b   1.000
_cell.length_c   1.000
_cell.angle_alpha   90.00
_cell.angle_beta   90.00
_cell.angle_gamma   90.00
#
_symmetry.space_group_name_H-M   'P 1'
#
loop_
_entity.id
_entity.type
_entity.pdbx_description
1 polymer ?
#
loop_
_entity_poly.entity_id
_entity_poly.type
_entity_poly.pdbx_seq_one_letter_code
_entity_poly.pdbx_strand_id
1 'polypeptide(L)'
;MLATLGSVAATVQMTTRSAVTPRLLPGELVPAASALNGISFGVQLTLGPALAGVLVASVGFGWTYLVDVVLFTTMFLGIVTLPKMAKAEGVERPGWKSLKQGIDFLRNAPNIRMSFIVDIVAMTFGRPHVLFPALGAGVIGGGAVTVGILTAAMAVGTFLASLFSGPVGHVHRHGLAVGRAITVYGGFVLLLGLTVLGMQVGLANGLVADVGKTFPDVNWIALGVAAFAMLGMGASDEISAIFRSTMLLMAAPDGMRGRLQGIFTVVVAGGPRIGDLYIGVFATLVALWFPPVLGGIVIIGLIAVLVRVQRTFRAYDARTPTP
;
A
#
# COMPACT_ATOMS: atom_id res chain seq x y z
N MET A 1 12.33 -18.82 -1.41
CA MET A 1 11.31 -19.88 -1.45
C MET A 1 10.31 -19.79 -0.31
N LEU A 2 10.69 -19.87 0.96
CA LEU A 2 9.73 -19.80 2.09
C LEU A 2 8.90 -18.52 2.12
N ALA A 3 9.51 -17.35 1.88
CA ALA A 3 8.79 -16.07 1.80
C ALA A 3 7.76 -16.02 0.65
N THR A 4 8.05 -16.66 -0.47
CA THR A 4 7.14 -16.76 -1.62
C THR A 4 5.93 -17.64 -1.28
N LEU A 5 6.16 -18.78 -0.65
CA LEU A 5 5.09 -19.68 -0.18
C LEU A 5 4.22 -18.98 0.88
N GLY A 6 4.83 -18.25 1.82
CA GLY A 6 4.12 -17.46 2.81
C GLY A 6 3.23 -16.38 2.17
N SER A 7 3.73 -15.66 1.17
CA SER A 7 2.96 -14.65 0.45
C SER A 7 1.77 -15.23 -0.32
N VAL A 8 1.95 -16.39 -0.95
CA VAL A 8 0.85 -17.12 -1.63
C VAL A 8 -0.21 -17.56 -0.62
N ALA A 9 0.21 -18.16 0.50
CA ALA A 9 -0.71 -18.58 1.55
C ALA A 9 -1.50 -17.41 2.14
N ALA A 10 -0.85 -16.28 2.43
CA ALA A 10 -1.50 -15.05 2.92
C ALA A 10 -2.52 -14.49 1.93
N THR A 11 -2.20 -14.50 0.62
CA THR A 11 -3.11 -14.04 -0.43
C THR A 11 -4.35 -14.93 -0.53
N VAL A 12 -4.17 -16.25 -0.52
CA VAL A 12 -5.28 -17.22 -0.52
C VAL A 12 -6.16 -17.04 0.71
N GLN A 13 -5.56 -16.85 1.87
CA GLN A 13 -6.28 -16.62 3.12
C GLN A 13 -7.13 -15.34 3.06
N MET A 14 -6.55 -14.22 2.63
CA MET A 14 -7.25 -12.93 2.55
C MET A 14 -8.45 -13.00 1.60
N THR A 15 -8.28 -13.61 0.43
CA THR A 15 -9.36 -13.78 -0.55
C THR A 15 -10.44 -14.73 -0.07
N THR A 16 -10.07 -15.82 0.60
CA THR A 16 -11.03 -16.78 1.18
C THR A 16 -11.85 -16.13 2.28
N ARG A 17 -11.22 -15.41 3.20
CA ARG A 17 -11.90 -14.72 4.30
C ARG A 17 -12.93 -13.72 3.79
N SER A 18 -12.60 -12.90 2.81
CA SER A 18 -13.51 -11.91 2.24
C SER A 18 -14.72 -12.54 1.52
N ALA A 19 -14.53 -13.72 0.91
CA ALA A 19 -15.61 -14.46 0.25
C ALA A 19 -16.53 -15.22 1.22
N VAL A 20 -16.01 -15.61 2.37
CA VAL A 20 -16.71 -16.44 3.38
C VAL A 20 -17.58 -15.58 4.30
N THR A 21 -17.11 -14.40 4.71
CA THR A 21 -17.79 -13.53 5.67
C THR A 21 -19.27 -13.24 5.31
N PRO A 22 -19.63 -12.86 4.07
CA PRO A 22 -21.02 -12.60 3.71
C PRO A 22 -21.92 -13.82 3.70
N ARG A 23 -21.34 -15.04 3.70
CA ARG A 23 -22.07 -16.31 3.68
C ARG A 23 -22.34 -16.89 5.06
N LEU A 24 -21.55 -16.46 6.04
CA LEU A 24 -21.68 -16.90 7.44
C LEU A 24 -22.64 -16.04 8.24
N LEU A 25 -22.92 -14.83 7.76
CA LEU A 25 -23.67 -13.82 8.51
C LEU A 25 -24.99 -13.46 7.83
N PRO A 26 -26.06 -13.22 8.58
CA PRO A 26 -27.25 -12.55 8.07
C PRO A 26 -26.90 -11.23 7.40
N GLY A 27 -27.63 -10.86 6.34
CA GLY A 27 -27.33 -9.66 5.56
C GLY A 27 -27.23 -8.37 6.39
N GLU A 28 -28.01 -8.28 7.45
CA GLU A 28 -28.01 -7.15 8.41
C GLU A 28 -26.68 -6.98 9.17
N LEU A 29 -25.93 -8.05 9.38
CA LEU A 29 -24.64 -8.04 10.10
C LEU A 29 -23.43 -7.87 9.18
N VAL A 30 -23.59 -7.96 7.86
CA VAL A 30 -22.50 -7.82 6.88
C VAL A 30 -21.81 -6.45 7.00
N PRO A 31 -22.51 -5.30 7.16
CA PRO A 31 -21.84 -4.02 7.36
C PRO A 31 -21.00 -3.96 8.64
N ALA A 32 -21.51 -4.52 9.75
CA ALA A 32 -20.78 -4.59 11.01
C ALA A 32 -19.52 -5.45 10.91
N ALA A 33 -19.61 -6.60 10.23
CA ALA A 33 -18.47 -7.48 9.95
C ALA A 33 -17.42 -6.80 9.06
N SER A 34 -17.86 -6.02 8.07
CA SER A 34 -16.96 -5.24 7.22
C SER A 34 -16.24 -4.15 8.01
N ALA A 35 -16.94 -3.45 8.89
CA ALA A 35 -16.34 -2.47 9.79
C ALA A 35 -15.31 -3.12 10.74
N LEU A 36 -15.63 -4.27 11.32
CA LEU A 36 -14.71 -5.02 12.18
C LEU A 36 -13.47 -5.52 11.42
N ASN A 37 -13.65 -5.94 10.16
CA ASN A 37 -12.52 -6.30 9.29
C ASN A 37 -11.62 -5.09 9.00
N GLY A 38 -12.19 -3.91 8.77
CA GLY A 38 -11.45 -2.66 8.58
C GLY A 38 -10.65 -2.27 9.84
N ILE A 39 -11.28 -2.34 11.02
CA ILE A 39 -10.61 -2.11 12.31
C ILE A 39 -9.46 -3.11 12.50
N SER A 40 -9.72 -4.40 12.27
CA SER A 40 -8.71 -5.46 12.40
C SER A 40 -7.53 -5.23 11.45
N PHE A 41 -7.79 -4.82 10.22
CA PHE A 41 -6.76 -4.50 9.24
C PHE A 41 -5.93 -3.27 9.67
N GLY A 42 -6.58 -2.21 10.15
CA GLY A 42 -5.92 -1.03 10.70
C GLY A 42 -5.00 -1.36 11.88
N VAL A 43 -5.49 -2.17 12.82
CA VAL A 43 -4.71 -2.66 13.97
C VAL A 43 -3.50 -3.49 13.52
N GLN A 44 -3.69 -4.40 12.55
CA GLN A 44 -2.59 -5.21 12.00
C GLN A 44 -1.52 -4.34 11.35
N LEU A 45 -1.91 -3.31 10.62
CA LEU A 45 -0.99 -2.44 9.90
C LEU A 45 -0.20 -1.52 10.84
N THR A 46 -0.81 -1.08 11.94
CA THR A 46 -0.19 -0.14 12.89
C THR A 46 0.55 -0.86 14.02
N LEU A 47 -0.12 -1.79 14.71
CA LEU A 47 0.47 -2.48 15.87
C LEU A 47 1.33 -3.67 15.48
N GLY A 48 1.08 -4.30 14.32
CA GLY A 48 1.86 -5.45 13.85
C GLY A 48 3.37 -5.20 13.81
N PRO A 49 3.85 -4.22 13.03
CA PRO A 49 5.28 -3.89 12.98
C PRO A 49 5.86 -3.46 14.32
N ALA A 50 5.09 -2.71 15.13
CA ALA A 50 5.54 -2.26 16.44
C ALA A 50 5.74 -3.44 17.41
N LEU A 51 4.77 -4.35 17.49
CA LEU A 51 4.86 -5.55 18.31
C LEU A 51 5.97 -6.49 17.81
N ALA A 52 6.10 -6.66 16.50
CA ALA A 52 7.18 -7.46 15.92
C ALA A 52 8.56 -6.87 16.28
N GLY A 53 8.71 -5.54 16.19
CA GLY A 53 9.96 -4.86 16.57
C GLY A 53 10.30 -5.04 18.05
N VAL A 54 9.34 -4.90 18.95
CA VAL A 54 9.52 -5.13 20.40
C VAL A 54 9.87 -6.59 20.69
N LEU A 55 9.18 -7.55 20.08
CA LEU A 55 9.45 -8.98 20.25
C LEU A 55 10.86 -9.32 19.77
N VAL A 56 11.24 -8.88 18.56
CA VAL A 56 12.59 -9.13 18.03
C VAL A 56 13.66 -8.51 18.93
N ALA A 57 13.44 -7.31 19.44
CA ALA A 57 14.38 -6.64 20.33
C ALA A 57 14.49 -7.31 21.71
N SER A 58 13.40 -7.88 22.25
CA SER A 58 13.36 -8.45 23.60
C SER A 58 13.74 -9.93 23.65
N VAL A 59 13.26 -10.74 22.70
CA VAL A 59 13.44 -12.21 22.72
C VAL A 59 14.18 -12.75 21.49
N GLY A 60 14.51 -11.90 20.54
CA GLY A 60 15.22 -12.27 19.30
C GLY A 60 14.33 -12.90 18.24
N PHE A 61 14.90 -13.08 17.05
CA PHE A 61 14.17 -13.60 15.88
C PHE A 61 13.57 -15.00 16.09
N GLY A 62 14.31 -15.91 16.73
CA GLY A 62 13.87 -17.31 16.89
C GLY A 62 12.56 -17.43 17.68
N TRP A 63 12.49 -16.77 18.83
CA TRP A 63 11.29 -16.75 19.66
C TRP A 63 10.14 -15.98 19.02
N THR A 64 10.42 -14.88 18.32
CA THR A 64 9.41 -14.12 17.58
C THR A 64 8.75 -14.98 16.50
N TYR A 65 9.53 -15.75 15.73
CA TYR A 65 8.97 -16.68 14.75
C TYR A 65 8.19 -17.83 15.40
N LEU A 66 8.61 -18.31 16.58
CA LEU A 66 7.85 -19.33 17.31
C LEU A 66 6.45 -18.81 17.72
N VAL A 67 6.38 -17.58 18.23
CA VAL A 67 5.09 -16.91 18.55
C VAL A 67 4.23 -16.82 17.29
N ASP A 68 4.80 -16.42 16.16
CA ASP A 68 4.07 -16.32 14.88
C ASP A 68 3.51 -17.69 14.45
N VAL A 69 4.31 -18.76 14.53
CA VAL A 69 3.86 -20.14 14.23
C VAL A 69 2.72 -20.57 15.15
N VAL A 70 2.78 -20.29 16.44
CA VAL A 70 1.70 -20.62 17.39
C VAL A 70 0.42 -19.87 17.05
N LEU A 71 0.50 -18.57 16.78
CA LEU A 71 -0.65 -17.74 16.39
C LEU A 71 -1.26 -18.22 15.07
N PHE A 72 -0.41 -18.56 14.09
CA PHE A 72 -0.85 -19.10 12.79
C PHE A 72 -1.55 -20.45 12.94
N THR A 73 -1.03 -21.32 13.80
CA THR A 73 -1.64 -22.63 14.11
C THR A 73 -3.01 -22.46 14.77
N THR A 74 -3.13 -21.54 15.73
CA THR A 74 -4.42 -21.23 16.39
C THR A 74 -5.45 -20.74 15.37
N MET A 75 -5.04 -19.88 14.44
CA MET A 75 -5.91 -19.40 13.37
C MET A 75 -6.32 -20.56 12.42
N PHE A 76 -5.40 -21.46 12.08
CA PHE A 76 -5.69 -22.62 11.24
C PHE A 76 -6.73 -23.55 11.91
N LEU A 77 -6.60 -23.79 13.21
CA LEU A 77 -7.60 -24.54 13.99
C LEU A 77 -8.97 -23.86 13.92
N GLY A 78 -9.04 -22.52 14.01
CA GLY A 78 -10.28 -21.77 13.84
C GLY A 78 -10.93 -21.97 12.47
N ILE A 79 -10.14 -22.07 11.39
CA ILE A 79 -10.66 -22.32 10.04
C ILE A 79 -11.23 -23.74 9.91
N VAL A 80 -10.57 -24.74 10.50
CA VAL A 80 -11.02 -26.14 10.43
C VAL A 80 -12.36 -26.36 11.14
N THR A 81 -12.67 -25.54 12.15
CA THR A 81 -13.95 -25.59 12.88
C THR A 81 -15.12 -24.92 12.15
N LEU A 82 -14.87 -24.24 11.00
CA LEU A 82 -15.93 -23.61 10.23
C LEU A 82 -16.91 -24.64 9.63
N PRO A 83 -18.22 -24.34 9.62
CA PRO A 83 -19.21 -25.23 9.01
C PRO A 83 -18.95 -25.40 7.52
N LYS A 84 -19.21 -26.61 7.01
CA LYS A 84 -19.11 -26.88 5.56
C LYS A 84 -20.14 -26.01 4.82
N MET A 85 -19.64 -25.11 4.00
CA MET A 85 -20.48 -24.23 3.18
C MET A 85 -20.89 -24.91 1.89
N ALA A 86 -22.17 -24.78 1.53
CA ALA A 86 -22.68 -25.22 0.23
C ALA A 86 -21.98 -24.42 -0.89
N LYS A 87 -21.69 -25.12 -2.00
CA LYS A 87 -21.19 -24.45 -3.20
C LYS A 87 -22.23 -23.41 -3.67
N ALA A 88 -21.79 -22.17 -3.92
CA ALA A 88 -22.68 -21.17 -4.49
C ALA A 88 -23.09 -21.62 -5.89
N GLU A 89 -24.39 -21.81 -6.09
CA GLU A 89 -24.95 -22.09 -7.41
C GLU A 89 -24.79 -20.85 -8.29
N GLY A 90 -24.38 -21.05 -9.54
CA GLY A 90 -24.28 -19.97 -10.55
C GLY A 90 -22.99 -19.13 -10.52
N VAL A 91 -22.07 -19.34 -9.61
CA VAL A 91 -20.77 -18.65 -9.66
C VAL A 91 -19.85 -19.38 -10.65
N GLU A 92 -19.54 -18.77 -11.77
CA GLU A 92 -18.49 -19.24 -12.68
C GLU A 92 -17.18 -19.41 -11.89
N ARG A 93 -16.52 -20.57 -12.05
CA ARG A 93 -15.25 -20.85 -11.37
C ARG A 93 -14.23 -19.78 -11.72
N PRO A 94 -13.49 -19.24 -10.71
CA PRO A 94 -12.35 -18.38 -10.99
C PRO A 94 -11.40 -19.10 -11.97
N GLY A 95 -11.04 -18.42 -13.07
CA GLY A 95 -10.18 -19.01 -14.09
C GLY A 95 -9.81 -17.97 -15.15
N TRP A 96 -9.01 -18.39 -16.11
CA TRP A 96 -8.53 -17.53 -17.19
C TRP A 96 -9.65 -16.83 -17.96
N LYS A 97 -10.81 -17.49 -18.13
CA LYS A 97 -11.99 -16.91 -18.76
C LYS A 97 -12.53 -15.72 -17.96
N SER A 98 -12.64 -15.85 -16.65
CA SER A 98 -13.09 -14.80 -15.75
C SER A 98 -12.12 -13.60 -15.76
N LEU A 99 -10.81 -13.86 -15.74
CA LEU A 99 -9.76 -12.84 -15.84
C LEU A 99 -9.86 -12.09 -17.19
N LYS A 100 -9.98 -12.83 -18.30
CA LYS A 100 -10.13 -12.25 -19.63
C LYS A 100 -11.36 -11.34 -19.71
N GLN A 101 -12.50 -11.78 -19.21
CA GLN A 101 -13.72 -10.98 -19.18
C GLN A 101 -13.54 -9.69 -18.36
N GLY A 102 -12.83 -9.75 -17.23
CA GLY A 102 -12.51 -8.56 -16.45
C GLY A 102 -11.60 -7.58 -17.21
N ILE A 103 -10.57 -8.09 -17.90
CA ILE A 103 -9.67 -7.27 -18.72
C ILE A 103 -10.42 -6.66 -19.92
N ASP A 104 -11.28 -7.44 -20.59
CA ASP A 104 -12.06 -6.94 -21.71
C ASP A 104 -13.07 -5.86 -21.25
N PHE A 105 -13.64 -6.02 -20.06
CA PHE A 105 -14.46 -4.96 -19.45
C PHE A 105 -13.65 -3.68 -19.20
N LEU A 106 -12.44 -3.80 -18.63
CA LEU A 106 -11.57 -2.64 -18.36
C LEU A 106 -11.19 -1.87 -19.62
N ARG A 107 -11.15 -2.50 -20.79
CA ARG A 107 -10.93 -1.82 -22.07
C ARG A 107 -12.02 -0.79 -22.36
N ASN A 108 -13.26 -1.10 -21.98
CA ASN A 108 -14.43 -0.26 -22.20
C ASN A 108 -14.83 0.56 -20.94
N ALA A 109 -14.08 0.43 -19.86
CA ALA A 109 -14.30 1.13 -18.58
C ALA A 109 -13.12 2.08 -18.30
N PRO A 110 -13.02 3.24 -18.97
CA PRO A 110 -11.87 4.11 -18.92
C PRO A 110 -11.56 4.66 -17.53
N ASN A 111 -12.59 4.94 -16.72
CA ASN A 111 -12.44 5.50 -15.39
C ASN A 111 -11.87 4.48 -14.40
N ILE A 112 -12.40 3.24 -14.40
CA ILE A 112 -11.90 2.15 -13.56
C ILE A 112 -10.48 1.77 -13.99
N ARG A 113 -10.25 1.63 -15.31
CA ARG A 113 -8.91 1.35 -15.84
C ARG A 113 -7.90 2.40 -15.41
N MET A 114 -8.28 3.67 -15.46
CA MET A 114 -7.40 4.77 -15.08
C MET A 114 -7.04 4.75 -13.60
N SER A 115 -8.00 4.41 -12.73
CA SER A 115 -7.73 4.25 -11.30
C SER A 115 -6.68 3.17 -11.02
N PHE A 116 -6.68 2.07 -11.79
CA PHE A 116 -5.67 1.01 -11.69
C PHE A 116 -4.30 1.46 -12.21
N ILE A 117 -4.26 2.17 -13.34
CA ILE A 117 -3.01 2.70 -13.91
C ILE A 117 -2.34 3.67 -12.93
N VAL A 118 -3.10 4.55 -12.34
CA VAL A 118 -2.60 5.52 -11.34
C VAL A 118 -1.99 4.80 -10.14
N ASP A 119 -2.63 3.71 -9.67
CA ASP A 119 -2.11 2.88 -8.58
C ASP A 119 -0.79 2.19 -8.96
N ILE A 120 -0.75 1.56 -10.13
CA ILE A 120 0.47 0.91 -10.63
C ILE A 120 1.62 1.91 -10.70
N VAL A 121 1.38 3.11 -11.22
CA VAL A 121 2.40 4.16 -11.32
C VAL A 121 2.89 4.56 -9.93
N ALA A 122 1.99 4.83 -9.00
CA ALA A 122 2.34 5.21 -7.63
C ALA A 122 3.14 4.13 -6.93
N MET A 123 2.70 2.86 -7.01
CA MET A 123 3.34 1.73 -6.34
C MET A 123 4.66 1.30 -6.99
N THR A 124 4.80 1.49 -8.31
CA THR A 124 6.05 1.16 -9.01
C THR A 124 7.14 2.18 -8.73
N PHE A 125 6.82 3.47 -8.77
CA PHE A 125 7.84 4.51 -8.68
C PHE A 125 7.97 5.14 -7.29
N GLY A 126 7.00 4.93 -6.39
CA GLY A 126 6.93 5.66 -5.14
C GLY A 126 7.15 4.85 -3.86
N ARG A 127 7.56 3.57 -3.92
CA ARG A 127 7.63 2.71 -2.73
C ARG A 127 9.07 2.50 -2.22
N PRO A 128 9.59 3.34 -1.30
CA PRO A 128 11.00 3.35 -0.92
C PRO A 128 11.40 2.31 0.15
N HIS A 129 10.55 1.36 0.53
CA HIS A 129 10.77 0.45 1.66
C HIS A 129 12.08 -0.35 1.57
N VAL A 130 12.49 -0.73 0.35
CA VAL A 130 13.75 -1.45 0.11
C VAL A 130 14.97 -0.64 0.52
N LEU A 131 14.87 0.70 0.54
CA LEU A 131 15.97 1.58 0.93
C LEU A 131 16.15 1.71 2.45
N PHE A 132 15.12 1.44 3.26
CA PHE A 132 15.14 1.72 4.69
C PHE A 132 16.34 1.12 5.43
N PRO A 133 16.75 -0.16 5.20
CA PRO A 133 17.94 -0.71 5.85
C PRO A 133 19.21 0.07 5.50
N ALA A 134 19.37 0.48 4.24
CA ALA A 134 20.53 1.24 3.79
C ALA A 134 20.52 2.68 4.35
N LEU A 135 19.34 3.32 4.45
CA LEU A 135 19.18 4.64 5.05
C LEU A 135 19.53 4.62 6.54
N GLY A 136 19.07 3.60 7.27
CA GLY A 136 19.39 3.43 8.68
C GLY A 136 20.86 3.05 8.94
N ALA A 137 21.49 2.33 8.02
CA ALA A 137 22.86 1.85 8.20
C ALA A 137 23.93 2.92 7.96
N GLY A 138 23.71 3.87 7.03
CA GLY A 138 24.81 4.73 6.61
C GLY A 138 24.44 6.05 5.92
N VAL A 139 23.13 6.45 5.93
CA VAL A 139 22.71 7.74 5.35
C VAL A 139 22.05 8.63 6.38
N ILE A 140 21.07 8.13 7.12
CA ILE A 140 20.39 8.84 8.20
C ILE A 140 20.97 8.40 9.55
N GLY A 141 21.44 7.14 9.63
CA GLY A 141 21.94 6.53 10.84
C GLY A 141 20.85 5.85 11.67
N GLY A 142 21.20 5.31 12.85
CA GLY A 142 20.27 4.70 13.80
C GLY A 142 19.83 3.27 13.50
N GLY A 143 20.31 2.66 12.42
CA GLY A 143 20.08 1.25 12.10
C GLY A 143 18.60 0.84 12.05
N ALA A 144 18.26 -0.20 12.79
CA ALA A 144 16.90 -0.77 12.84
C ALA A 144 15.85 0.20 13.40
N VAL A 145 16.24 1.13 14.26
CA VAL A 145 15.32 2.12 14.84
C VAL A 145 14.80 3.07 13.75
N THR A 146 15.69 3.54 12.88
CA THR A 146 15.29 4.37 11.72
C THR A 146 14.32 3.62 10.80
N VAL A 147 14.57 2.35 10.51
CA VAL A 147 13.65 1.51 9.74
C VAL A 147 12.28 1.45 10.40
N GLY A 148 12.25 1.23 11.72
CA GLY A 148 11.02 1.21 12.52
C GLY A 148 10.26 2.53 12.46
N ILE A 149 10.94 3.66 12.66
CA ILE A 149 10.35 5.00 12.65
C ILE A 149 9.77 5.33 11.27
N LEU A 150 10.49 5.08 10.19
CA LEU A 150 10.01 5.35 8.83
C LEU A 150 8.78 4.49 8.49
N THR A 151 8.81 3.22 8.87
CA THR A 151 7.66 2.31 8.67
C THR A 151 6.44 2.76 9.49
N ALA A 152 6.64 3.09 10.76
CA ALA A 152 5.60 3.58 11.64
C ALA A 152 5.02 4.92 11.16
N ALA A 153 5.86 5.84 10.68
CA ALA A 153 5.41 7.14 10.18
C ALA A 153 4.43 6.98 9.00
N MET A 154 4.72 6.07 8.05
CA MET A 154 3.80 5.79 6.95
C MET A 154 2.48 5.21 7.46
N ALA A 155 2.52 4.25 8.38
CA ALA A 155 1.32 3.66 8.97
C ALA A 155 0.48 4.69 9.73
N VAL A 156 1.12 5.59 10.48
CA VAL A 156 0.43 6.70 11.16
C VAL A 156 -0.24 7.62 10.15
N GLY A 157 0.43 7.96 9.04
CA GLY A 157 -0.17 8.77 7.98
C GLY A 157 -1.41 8.13 7.38
N THR A 158 -1.35 6.85 7.04
CA THR A 158 -2.49 6.06 6.57
C THR A 158 -3.63 6.06 7.59
N PHE A 159 -3.32 5.80 8.85
CA PHE A 159 -4.31 5.77 9.93
C PHE A 159 -4.99 7.13 10.13
N LEU A 160 -4.23 8.22 10.17
CA LEU A 160 -4.78 9.57 10.32
C LEU A 160 -5.67 9.94 9.13
N ALA A 161 -5.28 9.61 7.91
CA ALA A 161 -6.09 9.85 6.71
C ALA A 161 -7.42 9.08 6.76
N SER A 162 -7.39 7.82 7.20
CA SER A 162 -8.60 7.02 7.41
C SER A 162 -9.50 7.61 8.50
N LEU A 163 -8.92 7.99 9.64
CA LEU A 163 -9.63 8.55 10.79
C LEU A 163 -10.34 9.87 10.43
N PHE A 164 -9.65 10.74 9.68
CA PHE A 164 -10.16 12.03 9.24
C PHE A 164 -10.78 12.01 7.84
N SER A 165 -11.20 10.84 7.36
CA SER A 165 -11.79 10.67 6.02
C SER A 165 -13.21 11.24 5.87
N GLY A 166 -13.87 11.69 6.93
CA GLY A 166 -15.23 12.27 6.88
C GLY A 166 -15.42 13.32 5.78
N PRO A 167 -14.56 14.36 5.67
CA PRO A 167 -14.64 15.36 4.60
C PRO A 167 -14.45 14.80 3.19
N VAL A 168 -13.75 13.66 3.06
CA VAL A 168 -13.51 12.98 1.77
C VAL A 168 -14.83 12.52 1.14
N GLY A 169 -15.80 12.10 1.96
CA GLY A 169 -17.14 11.69 1.48
C GLY A 169 -17.95 12.79 0.80
N HIS A 170 -17.61 14.06 0.99
CA HIS A 170 -18.28 15.20 0.35
C HIS A 170 -17.67 15.59 -1.01
N VAL A 171 -16.57 14.95 -1.39
CA VAL A 171 -15.90 15.22 -2.67
C VAL A 171 -16.57 14.40 -3.77
N HIS A 172 -17.17 15.05 -4.76
CA HIS A 172 -17.87 14.35 -5.84
C HIS A 172 -16.96 14.01 -7.03
N ARG A 173 -15.94 14.82 -7.30
CA ARG A 173 -15.02 14.62 -8.43
C ARG A 173 -13.87 13.69 -8.05
N HIS A 174 -14.18 12.39 -7.97
CA HIS A 174 -13.22 11.38 -7.49
C HIS A 174 -11.98 11.28 -8.37
N GLY A 175 -12.10 11.33 -9.70
CA GLY A 175 -10.94 11.22 -10.59
C GLY A 175 -9.92 12.36 -10.38
N LEU A 176 -10.40 13.59 -10.16
CA LEU A 176 -9.53 14.71 -9.86
C LEU A 176 -8.92 14.58 -8.46
N ALA A 177 -9.68 14.08 -7.49
CA ALA A 177 -9.21 13.87 -6.13
C ALA A 177 -8.10 12.81 -6.08
N VAL A 178 -8.25 11.68 -6.79
CA VAL A 178 -7.22 10.64 -6.97
C VAL A 178 -5.97 11.26 -7.59
N GLY A 179 -6.12 12.02 -8.68
CA GLY A 179 -4.98 12.67 -9.34
C GLY A 179 -4.22 13.61 -8.42
N ARG A 180 -4.92 14.43 -7.63
CA ARG A 180 -4.30 15.34 -6.65
C ARG A 180 -3.61 14.58 -5.53
N ALA A 181 -4.26 13.58 -4.95
CA ALA A 181 -3.70 12.78 -3.86
C ALA A 181 -2.40 12.09 -4.29
N ILE A 182 -2.37 11.48 -5.48
CA ILE A 182 -1.16 10.81 -5.98
C ILE A 182 -0.08 11.83 -6.42
N THR A 183 -0.46 13.01 -6.88
CA THR A 183 0.54 14.09 -7.13
C THR A 183 1.20 14.52 -5.82
N VAL A 184 0.42 14.68 -4.74
CA VAL A 184 0.95 14.99 -3.40
C VAL A 184 1.83 13.84 -2.89
N TYR A 185 1.41 12.59 -3.08
CA TYR A 185 2.21 11.40 -2.80
C TYR A 185 3.57 11.46 -3.51
N GLY A 186 3.60 11.75 -4.81
CA GLY A 186 4.82 11.94 -5.59
C GLY A 186 5.71 13.07 -5.06
N GLY A 187 5.11 14.15 -4.55
CA GLY A 187 5.82 15.23 -3.87
C GLY A 187 6.53 14.78 -2.61
N PHE A 188 5.90 13.93 -1.80
CA PHE A 188 6.54 13.35 -0.61
C PHE A 188 7.61 12.31 -0.95
N VAL A 189 7.42 11.53 -2.03
CA VAL A 189 8.48 10.64 -2.56
C VAL A 189 9.70 11.46 -2.97
N LEU A 190 9.50 12.56 -3.68
CA LEU A 190 10.56 13.47 -4.08
C LEU A 190 11.24 14.11 -2.86
N LEU A 191 10.49 14.54 -1.85
CA LEU A 191 11.02 15.08 -0.60
C LEU A 191 11.94 14.07 0.09
N LEU A 192 11.53 12.81 0.19
CA LEU A 192 12.37 11.74 0.73
C LEU A 192 13.66 11.59 -0.09
N GLY A 193 13.54 11.55 -1.42
CA GLY A 193 14.69 11.46 -2.32
C GLY A 193 15.68 12.61 -2.17
N LEU A 194 15.17 13.84 -2.07
CA LEU A 194 16.00 15.04 -1.84
C LEU A 194 16.65 15.03 -0.45
N THR A 195 15.98 14.50 0.57
CA THR A 195 16.57 14.30 1.89
C THR A 195 17.75 13.35 1.83
N VAL A 196 17.59 12.21 1.14
CA VAL A 196 18.66 11.23 0.94
C VAL A 196 19.81 11.83 0.14
N LEU A 197 19.53 12.57 -0.92
CA LEU A 197 20.52 13.30 -1.72
C LEU A 197 21.32 14.29 -0.86
N GLY A 198 20.61 15.13 -0.10
CA GLY A 198 21.23 16.13 0.79
C GLY A 198 22.14 15.48 1.83
N MET A 199 21.73 14.37 2.41
CA MET A 199 22.55 13.61 3.35
C MET A 199 23.79 13.01 2.68
N GLN A 200 23.67 12.36 1.52
CA GLN A 200 24.81 11.77 0.82
C GLN A 200 25.83 12.84 0.37
N VAL A 201 25.34 13.98 -0.15
CA VAL A 201 26.21 15.10 -0.52
C VAL A 201 26.82 15.75 0.72
N GLY A 202 26.06 15.92 1.79
CA GLY A 202 26.55 16.49 3.05
C GLY A 202 27.64 15.64 3.70
N LEU A 203 27.46 14.31 3.75
CA LEU A 203 28.46 13.37 4.27
C LEU A 203 29.72 13.37 3.39
N ALA A 204 29.56 13.32 2.07
CA ALA A 204 30.69 13.30 1.13
C ALA A 204 31.57 14.56 1.20
N ASN A 205 30.99 15.70 1.55
CA ASN A 205 31.70 16.99 1.67
C ASN A 205 32.04 17.38 3.11
N GLY A 206 31.79 16.51 4.10
CA GLY A 206 32.06 16.79 5.51
C GLY A 206 31.19 17.90 6.10
N LEU A 207 30.06 18.23 5.46
CA LEU A 207 29.10 19.27 5.92
C LEU A 207 28.15 18.73 6.99
N VAL A 208 28.03 17.42 7.10
CA VAL A 208 27.19 16.71 8.06
C VAL A 208 28.07 15.76 8.86
N ALA A 209 27.83 15.66 10.14
CA ALA A 209 28.56 14.71 11.01
C ALA A 209 28.32 13.26 10.54
N ASP A 210 29.32 12.42 10.73
CA ASP A 210 29.23 11.01 10.42
C ASP A 210 28.07 10.36 11.18
N VAL A 211 27.37 9.47 10.50
CA VAL A 211 26.24 8.73 11.05
C VAL A 211 26.63 7.28 11.30
N GLY A 212 26.13 6.72 12.38
CA GLY A 212 26.40 5.34 12.78
C GLY A 212 25.17 4.46 12.77
N LYS A 213 25.36 3.18 13.09
CA LYS A 213 24.26 2.19 13.18
C LYS A 213 23.54 2.24 14.54
N THR A 214 24.06 3.00 15.49
CA THR A 214 23.49 3.13 16.84
C THR A 214 22.56 4.33 16.91
N PHE A 215 21.60 4.28 17.83
CA PHE A 215 20.57 5.32 17.95
C PHE A 215 21.15 6.73 18.28
N PRO A 216 22.20 6.89 19.08
CA PRO A 216 22.82 8.20 19.29
C PRO A 216 23.42 8.85 18.03
N ASP A 217 23.79 8.05 17.03
CA ASP A 217 24.48 8.51 15.82
C ASP A 217 23.50 8.88 14.68
N VAL A 218 22.26 9.14 15.02
CA VAL A 218 21.20 9.52 14.07
C VAL A 218 21.29 10.99 13.69
N ASN A 219 21.16 11.30 12.43
CA ASN A 219 20.84 12.67 12.02
C ASN A 219 19.35 12.95 12.21
N TRP A 220 19.01 13.61 13.31
CA TRP A 220 17.63 13.88 13.72
C TRP A 220 16.84 14.74 12.73
N ILE A 221 17.51 15.69 12.07
CA ILE A 221 16.86 16.55 11.06
C ILE A 221 16.46 15.70 9.85
N ALA A 222 17.40 14.92 9.33
CA ALA A 222 17.13 14.03 8.19
C ALA A 222 16.08 12.98 8.52
N LEU A 223 16.13 12.38 9.72
CA LEU A 223 15.12 11.44 10.18
C LEU A 223 13.74 12.09 10.30
N GLY A 224 13.65 13.31 10.86
CA GLY A 224 12.40 14.04 10.99
C GLY A 224 11.77 14.38 9.63
N VAL A 225 12.57 14.86 8.68
CA VAL A 225 12.10 15.16 7.31
C VAL A 225 11.68 13.88 6.58
N ALA A 226 12.46 12.80 6.69
CA ALA A 226 12.15 11.52 6.09
C ALA A 226 10.86 10.90 6.70
N ALA A 227 10.70 10.96 8.02
CA ALA A 227 9.50 10.51 8.71
C ALA A 227 8.26 11.33 8.31
N PHE A 228 8.40 12.65 8.19
CA PHE A 228 7.33 13.52 7.68
C PHE A 228 6.97 13.18 6.23
N ALA A 229 7.95 12.92 5.38
CA ALA A 229 7.71 12.48 4.01
C ALA A 229 6.94 11.14 3.99
N MET A 230 7.33 10.17 4.81
CA MET A 230 6.66 8.87 4.92
C MET A 230 5.22 9.00 5.44
N LEU A 231 4.99 9.86 6.44
CA LEU A 231 3.66 10.16 6.95
C LEU A 231 2.77 10.76 5.85
N GLY A 232 3.28 11.73 5.11
CA GLY A 232 2.58 12.35 3.99
C GLY A 232 2.30 11.36 2.85
N MET A 233 3.23 10.46 2.55
CA MET A 233 3.03 9.37 1.58
C MET A 233 1.88 8.45 2.03
N GLY A 234 1.90 7.98 3.28
CA GLY A 234 0.84 7.12 3.81
C GLY A 234 -0.53 7.80 3.76
N ALA A 235 -0.62 9.06 4.18
CA ALA A 235 -1.86 9.81 4.17
C ALA A 235 -2.41 10.03 2.75
N SER A 236 -1.53 10.41 1.81
CA SER A 236 -1.92 10.69 0.42
C SER A 236 -2.36 9.43 -0.33
N ASP A 237 -1.68 8.31 -0.10
CA ASP A 237 -2.06 7.02 -0.69
C ASP A 237 -3.40 6.54 -0.18
N GLU A 238 -3.65 6.63 1.13
CA GLU A 238 -4.92 6.24 1.75
C GLU A 238 -6.09 7.06 1.20
N ILE A 239 -5.95 8.40 1.12
CA ILE A 239 -6.97 9.25 0.51
C ILE A 239 -7.25 8.82 -0.94
N SER A 240 -6.21 8.53 -1.72
CA SER A 240 -6.37 8.03 -3.07
C SER A 240 -7.06 6.66 -3.11
N ALA A 241 -6.70 5.74 -2.20
CA ALA A 241 -7.28 4.40 -2.10
C ALA A 241 -8.78 4.43 -1.77
N ILE A 242 -9.22 5.33 -0.89
CA ILE A 242 -10.64 5.55 -0.57
C ILE A 242 -11.42 5.92 -1.84
N PHE A 243 -10.93 6.89 -2.62
CA PHE A 243 -11.60 7.30 -3.86
C PHE A 243 -11.57 6.20 -4.92
N ARG A 244 -10.45 5.51 -5.12
CA ARG A 244 -10.30 4.42 -6.09
C ARG A 244 -11.22 3.24 -5.78
N SER A 245 -11.29 2.83 -4.52
CA SER A 245 -12.18 1.75 -4.09
C SER A 245 -13.66 2.13 -4.25
N THR A 246 -14.02 3.37 -3.93
CA THR A 246 -15.38 3.87 -4.13
C THR A 246 -15.74 3.90 -5.62
N MET A 247 -14.86 4.39 -6.49
CA MET A 247 -15.07 4.35 -7.94
C MET A 247 -15.31 2.92 -8.45
N LEU A 248 -14.48 1.97 -8.01
CA LEU A 248 -14.62 0.56 -8.39
C LEU A 248 -15.97 -0.02 -7.96
N LEU A 249 -16.40 0.24 -6.72
CA LEU A 249 -17.63 -0.29 -6.17
C LEU A 249 -18.89 0.33 -6.79
N MET A 250 -18.85 1.63 -7.09
CA MET A 250 -20.02 2.35 -7.61
C MET A 250 -20.17 2.26 -9.13
N ALA A 251 -19.06 2.26 -9.88
CA ALA A 251 -19.09 2.26 -11.35
C ALA A 251 -19.10 0.85 -11.95
N ALA A 252 -18.72 -0.19 -11.19
CA ALA A 252 -18.71 -1.56 -11.68
C ALA A 252 -20.11 -2.20 -11.57
N PRO A 253 -20.64 -2.84 -12.64
CA PRO A 253 -21.84 -3.65 -12.57
C PRO A 253 -21.69 -4.81 -11.58
N ASP A 254 -22.77 -5.20 -10.89
CA ASP A 254 -22.76 -6.22 -9.84
C ASP A 254 -22.09 -7.53 -10.28
N GLY A 255 -22.39 -8.02 -11.48
CA GLY A 255 -21.81 -9.25 -12.01
C GLY A 255 -20.31 -9.16 -12.33
N MET A 256 -19.72 -7.95 -12.38
CA MET A 256 -18.30 -7.72 -12.68
C MET A 256 -17.48 -7.32 -11.45
N ARG A 257 -18.12 -6.88 -10.35
CA ARG A 257 -17.40 -6.39 -9.15
C ARG A 257 -16.37 -7.39 -8.62
N GLY A 258 -16.75 -8.65 -8.47
CA GLY A 258 -15.83 -9.69 -7.96
C GLY A 258 -14.64 -9.94 -8.88
N ARG A 259 -14.84 -9.89 -10.21
CA ARG A 259 -13.76 -10.07 -11.20
C ARG A 259 -12.81 -8.88 -11.19
N LEU A 260 -13.34 -7.68 -11.15
CA LEU A 260 -12.56 -6.43 -11.09
C LEU A 260 -11.81 -6.31 -9.76
N GLN A 261 -12.44 -6.72 -8.65
CA GLN A 261 -11.77 -6.80 -7.35
C GLN A 261 -10.60 -7.79 -7.36
N GLY A 262 -10.75 -8.93 -8.05
CA GLY A 262 -9.65 -9.88 -8.23
C GLY A 262 -8.49 -9.29 -9.03
N ILE A 263 -8.77 -8.57 -10.13
CA ILE A 263 -7.74 -7.86 -10.91
C ILE A 263 -7.10 -6.76 -10.07
N PHE A 264 -7.88 -5.99 -9.33
CA PHE A 264 -7.37 -4.96 -8.42
C PHE A 264 -6.42 -5.55 -7.37
N THR A 265 -6.76 -6.69 -6.78
CA THR A 265 -5.88 -7.38 -5.84
C THR A 265 -4.54 -7.77 -6.48
N VAL A 266 -4.55 -8.24 -7.74
CA VAL A 266 -3.31 -8.54 -8.48
C VAL A 266 -2.49 -7.27 -8.73
N VAL A 267 -3.13 -6.16 -9.06
CA VAL A 267 -2.48 -4.86 -9.25
C VAL A 267 -1.84 -4.38 -7.95
N VAL A 268 -2.59 -4.37 -6.86
CA VAL A 268 -2.12 -3.93 -5.53
C VAL A 268 -1.02 -4.84 -4.98
N ALA A 269 -1.06 -6.14 -5.25
CA ALA A 269 -0.02 -7.06 -4.81
C ALA A 269 1.22 -7.05 -5.73
N GLY A 270 1.02 -6.86 -7.04
CA GLY A 270 2.08 -6.91 -8.06
C GLY A 270 2.85 -5.61 -8.22
N GLY A 271 2.16 -4.48 -8.21
CA GLY A 271 2.77 -3.15 -8.36
C GLY A 271 3.96 -2.91 -7.42
N PRO A 272 3.80 -3.16 -6.10
CA PRO A 272 4.90 -3.05 -5.14
C PRO A 272 6.13 -3.90 -5.48
N ARG A 273 5.96 -5.09 -6.04
CA ARG A 273 7.08 -5.98 -6.41
C ARG A 273 7.89 -5.43 -7.57
N ILE A 274 7.21 -4.82 -8.54
CA ILE A 274 7.89 -4.11 -9.64
C ILE A 274 8.62 -2.89 -9.08
N GLY A 275 8.01 -2.17 -8.13
CA GLY A 275 8.62 -1.05 -7.44
C GLY A 275 9.86 -1.44 -6.64
N ASP A 276 9.80 -2.54 -5.89
CA ASP A 276 10.95 -3.05 -5.15
C ASP A 276 12.14 -3.37 -6.09
N LEU A 277 11.85 -3.97 -7.25
CA LEU A 277 12.87 -4.24 -8.29
C LEU A 277 13.43 -2.94 -8.88
N TYR A 278 12.57 -2.00 -9.27
CA TYR A 278 12.97 -0.69 -9.78
C TYR A 278 13.92 0.02 -8.80
N ILE A 279 13.51 0.14 -7.55
CA ILE A 279 14.30 0.82 -6.52
C ILE A 279 15.60 0.08 -6.23
N GLY A 280 15.56 -1.25 -6.09
CA GLY A 280 16.76 -2.06 -5.82
C GLY A 280 17.80 -1.93 -6.92
N VAL A 281 17.38 -2.03 -8.19
CA VAL A 281 18.28 -1.91 -9.35
C VAL A 281 18.89 -0.51 -9.43
N PHE A 282 18.08 0.55 -9.39
CA PHE A 282 18.59 1.91 -9.56
C PHE A 282 19.37 2.42 -8.35
N ALA A 283 19.04 1.97 -7.15
CA ALA A 283 19.80 2.31 -5.95
C ALA A 283 21.22 1.72 -5.97
N THR A 284 21.39 0.53 -6.57
CA THR A 284 22.71 -0.12 -6.69
C THR A 284 23.50 0.38 -7.90
N LEU A 285 22.85 0.68 -9.03
CA LEU A 285 23.53 1.11 -10.25
C LEU A 285 23.93 2.60 -10.23
N VAL A 286 23.17 3.44 -9.53
CA VAL A 286 23.38 4.89 -9.51
C VAL A 286 23.68 5.38 -8.09
N ALA A 287 22.69 5.49 -7.25
CA ALA A 287 22.80 5.88 -5.84
C ALA A 287 21.46 5.71 -5.11
N LEU A 288 21.47 5.69 -3.77
CA LEU A 288 20.27 5.52 -2.96
C LEU A 288 19.24 6.66 -3.13
N TRP A 289 19.68 7.87 -3.43
CA TRP A 289 18.79 9.02 -3.65
C TRP A 289 18.08 9.01 -5.02
N PHE A 290 18.69 8.35 -6.01
CA PHE A 290 18.26 8.45 -7.41
C PHE A 290 16.84 7.88 -7.64
N PRO A 291 16.50 6.65 -7.23
CA PRO A 291 15.17 6.10 -7.49
C PRO A 291 14.02 6.90 -6.85
N PRO A 292 14.08 7.37 -5.60
CA PRO A 292 12.97 8.18 -5.07
C PRO A 292 12.89 9.58 -5.69
N VAL A 293 14.00 10.20 -6.10
CA VAL A 293 13.96 11.48 -6.82
C VAL A 293 13.34 11.29 -8.20
N LEU A 294 13.84 10.34 -8.98
CA LEU A 294 13.28 10.03 -10.30
C LEU A 294 11.82 9.59 -10.18
N GLY A 295 11.51 8.72 -9.23
CA GLY A 295 10.17 8.23 -8.98
C GLY A 295 9.16 9.35 -8.65
N GLY A 296 9.54 10.28 -7.77
CA GLY A 296 8.70 11.44 -7.44
C GLY A 296 8.41 12.31 -8.65
N ILE A 297 9.45 12.60 -9.47
CA ILE A 297 9.29 13.38 -10.71
C ILE A 297 8.39 12.66 -11.71
N VAL A 298 8.62 11.34 -11.92
CA VAL A 298 7.82 10.52 -12.84
C VAL A 298 6.36 10.45 -12.39
N ILE A 299 6.10 10.23 -11.10
CA ILE A 299 4.73 10.21 -10.56
C ILE A 299 4.04 11.54 -10.84
N ILE A 300 4.64 12.67 -10.45
CA ILE A 300 4.04 13.99 -10.62
C ILE A 300 3.79 14.27 -12.11
N GLY A 301 4.80 14.06 -12.96
CA GLY A 301 4.71 14.32 -14.39
C GLY A 301 3.70 13.44 -15.10
N LEU A 302 3.76 12.13 -14.86
CA LEU A 302 2.88 11.16 -15.51
C LEU A 302 1.43 11.33 -15.06
N ILE A 303 1.17 11.53 -13.76
CA ILE A 303 -0.18 11.78 -13.26
C ILE A 303 -0.74 13.09 -13.81
N ALA A 304 0.07 14.15 -13.87
CA ALA A 304 -0.37 15.41 -14.47
C ALA A 304 -0.77 15.24 -15.95
N VAL A 305 0.00 14.48 -16.72
CA VAL A 305 -0.32 14.15 -18.13
C VAL A 305 -1.58 13.28 -18.20
N LEU A 306 -1.65 12.21 -17.45
CA LEU A 306 -2.76 11.27 -17.47
C LEU A 306 -4.10 11.96 -17.12
N VAL A 307 -4.13 12.77 -16.05
CA VAL A 307 -5.34 13.52 -15.65
C VAL A 307 -5.73 14.58 -16.68
N ARG A 308 -4.76 15.16 -17.40
CA ARG A 308 -5.05 16.14 -18.49
C ARG A 308 -5.59 15.45 -19.73
N VAL A 309 -5.02 14.34 -20.13
CA VAL A 309 -5.39 13.60 -21.36
C VAL A 309 -6.72 12.88 -21.18
N GLN A 310 -6.94 12.24 -20.04
CA GLN A 310 -8.15 11.47 -19.75
C GLN A 310 -9.25 12.37 -19.20
N ARG A 311 -9.96 13.04 -20.11
CA ARG A 311 -11.04 13.98 -19.74
C ARG A 311 -12.18 13.31 -18.98
N THR A 312 -12.53 12.07 -19.32
CA THR A 312 -13.56 11.30 -18.65
C THR A 312 -13.23 11.04 -17.19
N PHE A 313 -12.00 10.61 -16.91
CA PHE A 313 -11.51 10.40 -15.55
C PHE A 313 -11.49 11.71 -14.74
N ARG A 314 -11.00 12.78 -15.32
CA ARG A 314 -11.00 14.10 -14.69
C ARG A 314 -12.41 14.60 -14.36
N ALA A 315 -13.37 14.32 -15.23
CA ALA A 315 -14.78 14.74 -15.11
C ALA A 315 -15.63 13.76 -14.31
N TYR A 316 -15.08 12.62 -13.87
CA TYR A 316 -15.83 11.61 -13.14
C TYR A 316 -16.50 12.18 -11.91
N ASP A 317 -17.82 12.06 -11.85
CA ASP A 317 -18.68 12.47 -10.74
C ASP A 317 -19.29 11.24 -10.07
N ALA A 318 -19.11 11.11 -8.77
CA ALA A 318 -19.64 9.99 -7.98
C ALA A 318 -21.18 9.97 -7.89
N ARG A 319 -21.84 11.08 -8.21
CA ARG A 319 -23.31 11.16 -8.25
C ARG A 319 -23.91 10.48 -9.51
N THR A 320 -23.11 10.43 -10.58
CA THR A 320 -23.46 9.78 -11.84
C THR A 320 -22.33 8.84 -12.26
N PRO A 321 -22.13 7.71 -11.53
CA PRO A 321 -20.98 6.86 -11.74
C PRO A 321 -21.01 6.22 -13.14
N THR A 322 -19.91 6.39 -13.89
CA THR A 322 -19.70 5.78 -15.20
C THR A 322 -18.45 4.91 -15.15
N PRO A 323 -18.49 3.68 -15.72
CA PRO A 323 -17.35 2.76 -15.72
C PRO A 323 -16.12 3.25 -16.47
#